data_c2a6bf49b66a4534a39b1645211e92b5
#
_entry.id   c2a6bf49b66a4534a39b1645211e92b5
#
_cell.length_a   1.000
_cell.length_b   1.000
_cell.length_c   1.000
_cell.angle_alpha   90.00
_cell.angle_beta   90.00
_cell.angle_gamma   90.00
#
_symmetry.space_group_name_H-M   'P 1'
#
loop_
_entity.id
_entity.type
_entity.pdbx_description
1 polymer ?
#
loop_
_entity_poly.entity_id
_entity_poly.type
_entity_poly.pdbx_seq_one_letter_code
_entity_poly.pdbx_strand_id
1 'polypeptide(L)'
;MWPLGLVAFLLSWPVVRSLTVRLTRGRFRTQALGTQPDRINLVRATQPNWRQDQLREHSARQLSAAGFVNAGTFQVREMPELTLGLYANAQENTYAMLYDHPRMGFWAEFVTRYQDGTVANFTTLEPMDIQIPNGFMHVAAPHLTIGDLWKTMLADRPAKPMLPCNPFTAAVDFEKGYAAAMAYHKQQPTITSVETMSDEEEMRQAA
;
A
#
# COMPACT_ATOMS: atom_id res chain seq x y z
N MET A 1 29.87 -21.82 -37.71
CA MET A 1 29.01 -22.58 -36.78
C MET A 1 29.02 -21.85 -35.44
N TRP A 2 28.00 -21.16 -35.09
CA TRP A 2 27.86 -20.50 -33.79
C TRP A 2 27.14 -21.47 -32.83
N PRO A 3 27.57 -21.62 -31.60
CA PRO A 3 27.02 -22.62 -30.71
C PRO A 3 25.63 -22.20 -30.21
N LEU A 4 24.64 -23.01 -30.53
CA LEU A 4 23.23 -22.91 -30.10
C LEU A 4 23.02 -22.76 -28.58
N GLY A 5 24.04 -23.04 -27.78
CA GLY A 5 24.01 -22.96 -26.32
C GLY A 5 23.93 -21.51 -25.75
N LEU A 6 24.40 -20.51 -26.50
CA LEU A 6 24.45 -19.13 -26.02
C LEU A 6 23.10 -18.41 -26.15
N VAL A 7 22.27 -18.84 -27.10
CA VAL A 7 20.92 -18.27 -27.32
C VAL A 7 19.94 -18.77 -26.24
N ALA A 8 20.06 -20.02 -25.80
CA ALA A 8 19.23 -20.59 -24.73
C ALA A 8 19.49 -19.91 -23.37
N PHE A 9 20.74 -19.49 -23.10
CA PHE A 9 21.09 -18.82 -21.85
C PHE A 9 20.57 -17.39 -21.78
N LEU A 10 20.49 -16.68 -22.91
CA LEU A 10 19.97 -15.31 -22.96
C LEU A 10 18.43 -15.25 -22.86
N LEU A 11 17.71 -16.29 -23.24
CA LEU A 11 16.25 -16.36 -23.15
C LEU A 11 15.77 -16.83 -21.76
N SER A 12 16.59 -17.56 -21.01
CA SER A 12 16.23 -18.01 -19.64
C SER A 12 16.47 -16.95 -18.56
N TRP A 13 17.35 -15.96 -18.82
CA TRP A 13 17.72 -14.95 -17.84
C TRP A 13 16.56 -14.08 -17.34
N PRO A 14 15.63 -13.54 -18.18
CA PRO A 14 14.48 -12.78 -17.69
C PRO A 14 13.47 -13.64 -16.93
N VAL A 15 13.31 -14.93 -17.27
CA VAL A 15 12.42 -15.85 -16.57
C VAL A 15 12.96 -16.21 -15.19
N VAL A 16 14.25 -16.51 -15.07
CA VAL A 16 14.93 -16.80 -13.80
C VAL A 16 14.92 -15.56 -12.90
N ARG A 17 15.17 -14.37 -13.45
CA ARG A 17 15.10 -13.11 -12.71
C ARG A 17 13.69 -12.80 -12.22
N SER A 18 12.67 -13.08 -13.03
CA SER A 18 11.26 -12.91 -12.66
C SER A 18 10.84 -13.89 -11.55
N LEU A 19 11.29 -15.15 -11.60
CA LEU A 19 11.01 -16.17 -10.58
C LEU A 19 11.75 -15.87 -9.26
N THR A 20 13.03 -15.52 -9.30
CA THR A 20 13.80 -15.18 -8.09
C THR A 20 13.26 -13.92 -7.42
N VAL A 21 12.87 -12.89 -8.19
CA VAL A 21 12.24 -11.68 -7.65
C VAL A 21 10.87 -11.98 -7.06
N ARG A 22 10.06 -12.90 -7.62
CA ARG A 22 8.79 -13.34 -7.04
C ARG A 22 8.98 -14.14 -5.74
N LEU A 23 9.91 -15.08 -5.71
CA LEU A 23 10.19 -15.91 -4.53
C LEU A 23 10.79 -15.11 -3.37
N THR A 24 11.71 -14.17 -3.66
CA THR A 24 12.27 -13.29 -2.63
C THR A 24 11.27 -12.24 -2.15
N ARG A 25 10.44 -11.68 -3.03
CA ARG A 25 9.38 -10.74 -2.62
C ARG A 25 8.39 -11.36 -1.63
N GLY A 26 7.96 -12.60 -1.81
CA GLY A 26 7.06 -13.29 -0.88
C GLY A 26 7.67 -13.46 0.52
N ARG A 27 8.93 -13.92 0.62
CA ARG A 27 9.61 -14.15 1.91
C ARG A 27 9.92 -12.86 2.68
N PHE A 28 10.43 -11.83 2.00
CA PHE A 28 10.69 -10.52 2.63
C PHE A 28 9.42 -9.85 3.15
N ARG A 29 8.29 -10.17 2.63
CA ARG A 29 7.02 -9.57 2.92
C ARG A 29 6.33 -10.12 4.17
N THR A 30 6.27 -11.44 4.33
CA THR A 30 5.78 -12.06 5.58
C THR A 30 6.63 -11.61 6.77
N GLN A 31 7.94 -11.46 6.54
CA GLN A 31 8.88 -10.93 7.52
C GLN A 31 8.66 -9.43 7.78
N ALA A 32 8.36 -8.62 6.75
CA ALA A 32 8.09 -7.19 6.89
C ALA A 32 6.80 -6.91 7.65
N LEU A 33 5.72 -7.66 7.43
CA LEU A 33 4.47 -7.52 8.19
C LEU A 33 4.63 -7.96 9.65
N GLY A 34 5.44 -8.99 9.92
CA GLY A 34 5.73 -9.46 11.28
C GLY A 34 6.56 -8.48 12.12
N THR A 35 7.27 -7.55 11.49
CA THR A 35 8.08 -6.52 12.16
C THR A 35 7.37 -5.16 12.28
N GLN A 36 6.20 -5.00 11.65
CA GLN A 36 5.44 -3.76 11.76
C GLN A 36 4.77 -3.63 13.13
N PRO A 37 4.73 -2.41 13.70
CA PRO A 37 4.08 -2.17 14.98
C PRO A 37 2.57 -2.40 14.86
N ASP A 38 1.93 -2.85 15.95
CA ASP A 38 0.47 -3.06 16.00
C ASP A 38 -0.30 -1.75 15.94
N ARG A 39 0.32 -0.71 16.43
CA ARG A 39 -0.22 0.66 16.47
C ARG A 39 0.89 1.63 16.13
N ILE A 40 0.49 2.73 15.57
CA ILE A 40 1.38 3.86 15.29
C ILE A 40 0.87 5.11 15.98
N ASN A 41 1.79 6.02 16.24
CA ASN A 41 1.52 7.34 16.80
C ASN A 41 2.02 8.40 15.82
N LEU A 42 1.13 9.25 15.37
CA LEU A 42 1.44 10.37 14.48
C LEU A 42 1.88 11.58 15.29
N VAL A 43 3.11 12.03 15.06
CA VAL A 43 3.64 13.25 15.65
C VAL A 43 3.64 14.34 14.59
N ARG A 44 2.92 15.44 14.84
CA ARG A 44 2.89 16.56 13.89
C ARG A 44 4.29 17.11 13.67
N ALA A 45 4.74 17.14 12.42
CA ALA A 45 6.03 17.65 12.04
C ALA A 45 5.95 19.18 11.82
N THR A 46 6.72 19.95 12.54
CA THR A 46 6.86 21.40 12.34
C THR A 46 7.81 21.73 11.19
N GLN A 47 8.82 20.90 11.00
CA GLN A 47 9.78 20.97 9.89
C GLN A 47 9.89 19.58 9.23
N PRO A 48 8.95 19.23 8.35
CA PRO A 48 8.94 17.91 7.73
C PRO A 48 10.11 17.79 6.74
N ASN A 49 10.82 16.68 6.83
CA ASN A 49 11.91 16.35 5.92
C ASN A 49 11.40 15.50 4.75
N TRP A 50 10.81 16.15 3.76
CA TRP A 50 10.42 15.50 2.51
C TRP A 50 11.65 15.28 1.62
N ARG A 51 11.91 14.05 1.24
CA ARG A 51 13.00 13.70 0.31
C ARG A 51 12.65 14.08 -1.12
N GLN A 52 11.36 13.94 -1.48
CA GLN A 52 10.82 14.27 -2.79
C GLN A 52 9.89 15.48 -2.71
N ASP A 53 10.43 16.62 -2.23
CA ASP A 53 9.64 17.81 -1.93
C ASP A 53 8.93 18.40 -3.16
N GLN A 54 9.57 18.41 -4.32
CA GLN A 54 8.93 18.89 -5.57
C GLN A 54 7.71 18.02 -5.93
N LEU A 55 7.82 16.70 -5.77
CA LEU A 55 6.72 15.79 -6.04
C LEU A 55 5.59 15.97 -5.03
N ARG A 56 5.93 16.15 -3.76
CA ARG A 56 4.99 16.47 -2.69
C ARG A 56 4.24 17.78 -2.99
N GLU A 57 4.96 18.85 -3.41
CA GLU A 57 4.31 20.13 -3.74
C GLU A 57 3.37 20.02 -4.94
N HIS A 58 3.82 19.32 -5.99
CA HIS A 58 2.98 19.07 -7.16
C HIS A 58 1.70 18.33 -6.76
N SER A 59 1.83 17.27 -5.95
CA SER A 59 0.75 16.46 -5.43
C SER A 59 -0.22 17.27 -4.56
N ALA A 60 0.32 18.09 -3.66
CA ALA A 60 -0.48 18.96 -2.79
C ALA A 60 -1.31 19.97 -3.59
N ARG A 61 -0.76 20.53 -4.67
CA ARG A 61 -1.53 21.40 -5.57
C ARG A 61 -2.67 20.67 -6.27
N GLN A 62 -2.44 19.44 -6.75
CA GLN A 62 -3.49 18.62 -7.36
C GLN A 62 -4.60 18.27 -6.35
N LEU A 63 -4.23 17.90 -5.13
CA LEU A 63 -5.19 17.63 -4.06
C LEU A 63 -6.00 18.88 -3.69
N SER A 64 -5.35 20.03 -3.56
CA SER A 64 -6.05 21.30 -3.29
C SER A 64 -7.05 21.66 -4.41
N ALA A 65 -6.65 21.50 -5.68
CA ALA A 65 -7.54 21.72 -6.82
C ALA A 65 -8.73 20.74 -6.86
N ALA A 66 -8.57 19.54 -6.28
CA ALA A 66 -9.62 18.52 -6.12
C ALA A 66 -10.47 18.70 -4.85
N GLY A 67 -10.30 19.81 -4.10
CA GLY A 67 -11.09 20.13 -2.92
C GLY A 67 -10.61 19.50 -1.61
N PHE A 68 -9.41 18.93 -1.59
CA PHE A 68 -8.81 18.42 -0.36
C PHE A 68 -8.21 19.55 0.50
N VAL A 69 -8.51 19.51 1.79
CA VAL A 69 -7.93 20.39 2.81
C VAL A 69 -6.76 19.67 3.47
N ASN A 70 -5.64 20.35 3.63
CA ASN A 70 -4.47 19.82 4.32
C ASN A 70 -4.77 19.67 5.82
N ALA A 71 -4.71 18.45 6.36
CA ALA A 71 -4.88 18.13 7.78
C ALA A 71 -3.55 18.17 8.57
N GLY A 72 -2.43 18.18 7.86
CA GLY A 72 -1.09 18.32 8.46
C GLY A 72 -0.08 17.33 7.88
N THR A 73 1.18 17.58 8.26
CA THR A 73 2.28 16.65 8.00
C THR A 73 2.72 16.01 9.30
N PHE A 74 3.04 14.74 9.26
CA PHE A 74 3.35 13.94 10.43
C PHE A 74 4.57 13.06 10.19
N GLN A 75 5.27 12.76 11.27
CA GLN A 75 6.18 11.63 11.38
C GLN A 75 5.51 10.51 12.13
N VAL A 76 5.79 9.29 11.75
CA VAL A 76 5.33 8.10 12.46
C VAL A 76 6.39 7.74 13.50
N ARG A 77 6.03 7.80 14.79
CA ARG A 77 6.99 7.57 15.89
C ARG A 77 7.70 6.23 15.79
N GLU A 78 6.96 5.20 15.45
CA GLU A 78 7.44 3.82 15.32
C GLU A 78 8.17 3.54 14.00
N MET A 79 8.03 4.44 13.02
CA MET A 79 8.67 4.39 11.71
C MET A 79 9.24 5.78 11.36
N PRO A 80 10.33 6.23 12.02
CA PRO A 80 10.81 7.61 11.94
C PRO A 80 11.30 8.01 10.54
N GLU A 81 11.55 7.03 9.67
CA GLU A 81 11.94 7.27 8.27
C GLU A 81 10.75 7.66 7.38
N LEU A 82 9.50 7.42 7.83
CA LEU A 82 8.29 7.69 7.07
C LEU A 82 7.76 9.10 7.36
N THR A 83 7.69 9.93 6.34
CA THR A 83 6.98 11.22 6.38
C THR A 83 5.60 11.05 5.74
N LEU A 84 4.56 11.57 6.40
CA LEU A 84 3.17 11.41 6.01
C LEU A 84 2.48 12.77 5.95
N GLY A 85 1.87 13.10 4.80
CA GLY A 85 0.94 14.23 4.64
C GLY A 85 -0.50 13.74 4.61
N LEU A 86 -1.35 14.27 5.47
CA LEU A 86 -2.78 13.94 5.52
C LEU A 86 -3.62 15.07 4.94
N TYR A 87 -4.63 14.69 4.17
CA TYR A 87 -5.59 15.56 3.54
C TYR A 87 -7.00 14.97 3.66
N ALA A 88 -8.03 15.84 3.68
CA ALA A 88 -9.42 15.43 3.78
C ALA A 88 -10.29 16.20 2.79
N ASN A 89 -11.12 15.50 2.04
CA ASN A 89 -12.19 16.09 1.23
C ASN A 89 -13.54 15.72 1.85
N ALA A 90 -14.11 16.68 2.59
CA ALA A 90 -15.37 16.46 3.31
C ALA A 90 -16.59 16.33 2.38
N GLN A 91 -16.53 16.88 1.16
CA GLN A 91 -17.62 16.74 0.17
C GLN A 91 -17.70 15.32 -0.36
N GLU A 92 -16.53 14.70 -0.61
CA GLU A 92 -16.42 13.37 -1.14
C GLU A 92 -16.19 12.30 -0.04
N ASN A 93 -16.16 12.70 1.23
CA ASN A 93 -15.91 11.82 2.39
C ASN A 93 -14.68 10.93 2.21
N THR A 94 -13.59 11.50 1.69
CA THR A 94 -12.39 10.78 1.32
C THR A 94 -11.17 11.42 1.96
N TYR A 95 -10.30 10.60 2.53
CA TYR A 95 -8.95 10.99 2.95
C TYR A 95 -7.96 10.75 1.80
N ALA A 96 -6.97 11.64 1.69
CA ALA A 96 -5.80 11.41 0.86
C ALA A 96 -4.54 11.45 1.73
N MET A 97 -3.62 10.56 1.44
CA MET A 97 -2.33 10.44 2.09
C MET A 97 -1.21 10.57 1.07
N LEU A 98 -0.19 11.34 1.41
CA LEU A 98 1.08 11.41 0.68
C LEU A 98 2.16 10.83 1.58
N TYR A 99 2.88 9.86 1.08
CA TYR A 99 3.94 9.18 1.82
C TYR A 99 5.29 9.42 1.15
N ASP A 100 6.32 9.57 1.97
CA ASP A 100 7.72 9.64 1.54
C ASP A 100 8.59 8.77 2.44
N HIS A 101 9.16 7.71 1.85
CA HIS A 101 9.98 6.73 2.55
C HIS A 101 11.28 6.47 1.78
N PRO A 102 12.45 6.36 2.45
CA PRO A 102 13.76 6.26 1.77
C PRO A 102 13.93 5.07 0.85
N ARG A 103 13.26 3.95 1.14
CA ARG A 103 13.37 2.72 0.33
C ARG A 103 12.20 2.49 -0.61
N MET A 104 11.00 2.95 -0.24
CA MET A 104 9.79 2.74 -1.03
C MET A 104 9.49 3.91 -1.96
N GLY A 105 10.17 5.05 -1.77
CA GLY A 105 9.95 6.27 -2.53
C GLY A 105 8.72 7.04 -2.07
N PHE A 106 8.12 7.76 -3.00
CA PHE A 106 6.94 8.58 -2.80
C PHE A 106 5.71 7.91 -3.41
N TRP A 107 4.61 7.86 -2.67
CA TRP A 107 3.33 7.39 -3.20
C TRP A 107 2.16 8.15 -2.58
N ALA A 108 1.01 8.03 -3.21
CA ALA A 108 -0.24 8.58 -2.74
C ALA A 108 -1.28 7.48 -2.52
N GLU A 109 -2.21 7.77 -1.65
CA GLU A 109 -3.31 6.87 -1.33
C GLU A 109 -4.59 7.67 -1.08
N PHE A 110 -5.71 7.17 -1.59
CA PHE A 110 -7.05 7.68 -1.30
C PHE A 110 -7.86 6.63 -0.58
N VAL A 111 -8.56 7.03 0.48
CA VAL A 111 -9.36 6.12 1.31
C VAL A 111 -10.75 6.69 1.57
N THR A 112 -11.78 5.95 1.16
CA THR A 112 -13.17 6.18 1.55
C THR A 112 -13.61 5.06 2.49
N ARG A 113 -14.20 5.43 3.62
CA ARG A 113 -14.74 4.50 4.61
C ARG A 113 -16.26 4.49 4.52
N TYR A 114 -16.87 3.31 4.64
CA TYR A 114 -18.31 3.13 4.55
C TYR A 114 -18.94 2.79 5.91
N GLN A 115 -20.23 3.07 6.05
CA GLN A 115 -20.97 2.81 7.30
C GLN A 115 -21.08 1.31 7.62
N ASP A 116 -20.99 0.45 6.62
CA ASP A 116 -20.97 -1.00 6.77
C ASP A 116 -19.61 -1.57 7.23
N GLY A 117 -18.65 -0.69 7.55
CA GLY A 117 -17.31 -1.05 7.99
C GLY A 117 -16.33 -1.39 6.86
N THR A 118 -16.77 -1.40 5.60
CA THR A 118 -15.88 -1.63 4.45
C THR A 118 -15.10 -0.38 4.07
N VAL A 119 -14.06 -0.54 3.24
CA VAL A 119 -13.16 0.53 2.80
C VAL A 119 -12.89 0.39 1.30
N ALA A 120 -12.85 1.52 0.59
CA ALA A 120 -12.24 1.61 -0.74
C ALA A 120 -10.90 2.35 -0.62
N ASN A 121 -9.85 1.71 -1.09
CA ASN A 121 -8.48 2.20 -1.08
C ASN A 121 -7.92 2.19 -2.50
N PHE A 122 -7.38 3.32 -2.94
CA PHE A 122 -6.73 3.50 -4.23
C PHE A 122 -5.34 4.06 -4.02
N THR A 123 -4.31 3.42 -4.58
CA THR A 123 -2.92 3.80 -4.31
C THR A 123 -2.05 3.82 -5.56
N THR A 124 -1.05 4.72 -5.58
CA THR A 124 0.03 4.69 -6.56
C THR A 124 1.19 3.77 -6.12
N LEU A 125 1.09 3.09 -4.98
CA LEU A 125 2.07 2.10 -4.58
C LEU A 125 1.96 0.87 -5.47
N GLU A 126 3.10 0.24 -5.77
CA GLU A 126 3.15 -1.03 -6.52
C GLU A 126 2.27 -2.10 -5.85
N PRO A 127 1.57 -2.92 -6.65
CA PRO A 127 0.73 -3.97 -6.10
C PRO A 127 1.52 -4.87 -5.16
N MET A 128 0.97 -5.03 -3.98
CA MET A 128 1.50 -5.97 -3.01
C MET A 128 0.51 -7.14 -2.92
N ASP A 129 1.03 -8.39 -2.85
CA ASP A 129 0.22 -9.57 -2.63
C ASP A 129 -0.26 -9.65 -1.16
N ILE A 130 -1.23 -8.86 -0.71
CA ILE A 130 -1.86 -8.86 0.62
C ILE A 130 -3.27 -9.41 0.52
N GLN A 131 -3.64 -10.19 1.52
CA GLN A 131 -5.04 -10.59 1.66
C GLN A 131 -5.87 -9.36 2.02
N ILE A 132 -6.84 -9.07 1.18
CA ILE A 132 -7.75 -7.96 1.37
C ILE A 132 -9.00 -8.52 2.05
N PRO A 133 -9.49 -7.88 3.13
CA PRO A 133 -10.72 -8.30 3.80
C PRO A 133 -11.91 -8.34 2.83
N ASN A 134 -12.82 -9.29 3.04
CA ASN A 134 -14.04 -9.37 2.24
C ASN A 134 -14.83 -8.06 2.30
N GLY A 135 -15.27 -7.58 1.14
CA GLY A 135 -15.99 -6.32 1.01
C GLY A 135 -15.13 -5.06 0.96
N PHE A 136 -13.81 -5.17 1.14
CA PHE A 136 -12.87 -4.08 0.91
C PHE A 136 -12.48 -4.02 -0.57
N MET A 137 -12.31 -2.81 -1.08
CA MET A 137 -11.80 -2.57 -2.41
C MET A 137 -10.39 -2.01 -2.32
N HIS A 138 -9.44 -2.63 -3.00
CA HIS A 138 -8.07 -2.13 -3.10
C HIS A 138 -7.61 -2.10 -4.54
N VAL A 139 -7.23 -0.92 -5.03
CA VAL A 139 -6.76 -0.69 -6.40
C VAL A 139 -5.37 -0.09 -6.35
N ALA A 140 -4.39 -0.83 -6.85
CA ALA A 140 -3.02 -0.36 -7.02
C ALA A 140 -2.80 0.07 -8.48
N ALA A 141 -2.47 1.33 -8.70
CA ALA A 141 -2.27 1.92 -10.02
C ALA A 141 -1.01 2.82 -10.04
N PRO A 142 0.20 2.23 -9.98
CA PRO A 142 1.46 2.94 -9.81
C PRO A 142 1.82 3.87 -10.99
N HIS A 143 1.20 3.66 -12.13
CA HIS A 143 1.41 4.45 -13.35
C HIS A 143 0.52 5.69 -13.45
N LEU A 144 -0.48 5.84 -12.58
CA LEU A 144 -1.38 6.97 -12.62
C LEU A 144 -0.80 8.18 -11.88
N THR A 145 -1.11 9.37 -12.41
CA THR A 145 -0.92 10.61 -11.65
C THR A 145 -1.92 10.65 -10.48
N ILE A 146 -1.65 11.47 -9.46
CA ILE A 146 -2.57 11.65 -8.34
C ILE A 146 -3.95 12.14 -8.80
N GLY A 147 -3.97 13.06 -9.78
CA GLY A 147 -5.20 13.55 -10.35
C GLY A 147 -6.00 12.49 -11.11
N ASP A 148 -5.32 11.59 -11.82
CA ASP A 148 -6.00 10.50 -12.54
C ASP A 148 -6.42 9.39 -11.59
N LEU A 149 -5.62 9.05 -10.58
CA LEU A 149 -6.01 8.12 -9.52
C LEU A 149 -7.27 8.62 -8.78
N TRP A 150 -7.36 9.93 -8.52
CA TRP A 150 -8.54 10.54 -7.92
C TRP A 150 -9.79 10.38 -8.80
N LYS A 151 -9.69 10.65 -10.11
CA LYS A 151 -10.79 10.45 -11.06
C LYS A 151 -11.23 8.99 -11.12
N THR A 152 -10.25 8.06 -11.17
CA THR A 152 -10.52 6.62 -11.14
C THR A 152 -11.26 6.22 -9.87
N MET A 153 -10.82 6.73 -8.72
CA MET A 153 -11.51 6.45 -7.46
C MET A 153 -12.95 6.95 -7.45
N LEU A 154 -13.20 8.17 -7.94
CA LEU A 154 -14.56 8.70 -8.01
C LEU A 154 -15.47 7.88 -8.93
N ALA A 155 -14.92 7.32 -10.02
CA ALA A 155 -15.67 6.51 -10.97
C ALA A 155 -15.97 5.09 -10.45
N ASP A 156 -15.00 4.47 -9.75
CA ASP A 156 -15.03 3.03 -9.48
C ASP A 156 -15.39 2.68 -8.03
N ARG A 157 -15.30 3.63 -7.08
CA ARG A 157 -15.62 3.35 -5.69
C ARG A 157 -17.09 2.96 -5.51
N PRO A 158 -17.43 2.05 -4.60
CA PRO A 158 -18.81 1.63 -4.34
C PRO A 158 -19.72 2.79 -3.96
N ALA A 159 -20.90 2.85 -4.57
CA ALA A 159 -21.97 3.81 -4.23
C ALA A 159 -22.72 3.35 -2.97
N LYS A 160 -22.09 3.49 -1.80
CA LYS A 160 -22.62 3.12 -0.48
C LYS A 160 -22.63 4.34 0.45
N PRO A 161 -23.41 4.30 1.54
CA PRO A 161 -23.34 5.34 2.58
C PRO A 161 -21.93 5.43 3.17
N MET A 162 -21.31 6.61 3.04
CA MET A 162 -19.93 6.86 3.49
C MET A 162 -19.92 7.39 4.92
N LEU A 163 -18.85 7.10 5.66
CA LEU A 163 -18.55 7.78 6.91
C LEU A 163 -17.99 9.17 6.60
N PRO A 164 -18.38 10.21 7.35
CA PRO A 164 -17.86 11.54 7.16
C PRO A 164 -16.34 11.57 7.43
N CYS A 165 -15.62 12.37 6.66
CA CYS A 165 -14.23 12.67 6.94
C CYS A 165 -14.06 14.12 7.40
N ASN A 166 -13.06 14.36 8.25
CA ASN A 166 -12.80 15.65 8.83
C ASN A 166 -11.28 15.88 8.94
N PRO A 167 -10.75 17.02 8.43
CA PRO A 167 -9.32 17.30 8.53
C PRO A 167 -8.79 17.37 9.98
N PHE A 168 -9.65 17.75 10.94
CA PHE A 168 -9.25 17.82 12.36
C PHE A 168 -9.12 16.44 13.03
N THR A 169 -9.78 15.41 12.52
CA THR A 169 -9.72 14.05 13.06
C THR A 169 -8.87 13.11 12.20
N ALA A 170 -8.35 13.58 11.07
CA ALA A 170 -7.65 12.76 10.08
C ALA A 170 -6.50 11.92 10.68
N ALA A 171 -5.70 12.50 11.58
CA ALA A 171 -4.60 11.78 12.23
C ALA A 171 -5.11 10.63 13.10
N VAL A 172 -6.10 10.90 13.95
CA VAL A 172 -6.73 9.88 14.83
C VAL A 172 -7.42 8.79 14.01
N ASP A 173 -8.09 9.18 12.93
CA ASP A 173 -8.78 8.24 12.04
C ASP A 173 -7.78 7.36 11.29
N PHE A 174 -6.63 7.91 10.89
CA PHE A 174 -5.53 7.16 10.28
C PHE A 174 -4.93 6.14 11.26
N GLU A 175 -4.60 6.57 12.50
CA GLU A 175 -4.06 5.66 13.53
C GLU A 175 -5.00 4.51 13.85
N LYS A 176 -6.32 4.78 13.95
CA LYS A 176 -7.34 3.74 14.15
C LYS A 176 -7.43 2.78 12.96
N GLY A 177 -7.41 3.33 11.73
CA GLY A 177 -7.45 2.53 10.50
C GLY A 177 -6.24 1.60 10.39
N TYR A 178 -5.04 2.12 10.69
CA TYR A 178 -3.81 1.34 10.73
C TYR A 178 -3.91 0.18 11.75
N ALA A 179 -4.32 0.48 12.99
CA ALA A 179 -4.44 -0.53 14.04
C ALA A 179 -5.45 -1.63 13.66
N ALA A 180 -6.58 -1.27 13.03
CA ALA A 180 -7.56 -2.23 12.56
C ALA A 180 -7.01 -3.13 11.43
N ALA A 181 -6.27 -2.55 10.48
CA ALA A 181 -5.61 -3.30 9.42
C ALA A 181 -4.57 -4.28 9.96
N MET A 182 -3.74 -3.85 10.90
CA MET A 182 -2.74 -4.71 11.53
C MET A 182 -3.37 -5.85 12.35
N ALA A 183 -4.46 -5.57 13.09
CA ALA A 183 -5.20 -6.60 13.82
C ALA A 183 -5.78 -7.66 12.87
N TYR A 184 -6.33 -7.24 11.71
CA TYR A 184 -6.82 -8.16 10.69
C TYR A 184 -5.70 -9.04 10.13
N HIS A 185 -4.57 -8.45 9.71
CA HIS A 185 -3.45 -9.19 9.11
C HIS A 185 -2.83 -10.21 10.08
N LYS A 186 -2.78 -9.91 11.37
CA LYS A 186 -2.25 -10.83 12.39
C LYS A 186 -3.19 -11.97 12.73
N GLN A 187 -4.48 -11.83 12.48
CA GLN A 187 -5.46 -12.90 12.67
C GLN A 187 -5.51 -13.88 11.49
N GLN A 188 -4.94 -13.50 10.33
CA GLN A 188 -4.87 -14.41 9.20
C GLN A 188 -3.81 -15.48 9.46
N PRO A 189 -4.13 -16.78 9.27
CA PRO A 189 -3.14 -17.82 9.39
C PRO A 189 -2.02 -17.52 8.37
N THR A 190 -0.78 -17.55 8.84
CA THR A 190 0.38 -17.52 7.94
C THR A 190 0.21 -18.73 7.00
N ILE A 191 -0.03 -18.47 5.72
CA ILE A 191 -0.01 -19.54 4.71
C ILE A 191 1.46 -19.98 4.64
N THR A 192 1.82 -20.88 5.55
CA THR A 192 3.04 -21.68 5.40
C THR A 192 2.77 -22.53 4.17
N SER A 193 3.55 -22.32 3.14
CA SER A 193 3.45 -22.97 1.84
C SER A 193 3.20 -24.47 2.03
N VAL A 194 2.00 -24.91 1.70
CA VAL A 194 1.57 -26.32 1.66
C VAL A 194 2.28 -27.07 0.49
N GLU A 195 3.13 -26.39 -0.28
CA GLU A 195 3.82 -26.96 -1.44
C GLU A 195 5.03 -27.86 -1.11
N THR A 196 5.46 -27.95 0.14
CA THR A 196 6.59 -28.84 0.50
C THR A 196 6.17 -30.22 1.00
N MET A 197 4.89 -30.48 1.18
CA MET A 197 4.44 -31.82 1.63
C MET A 197 4.09 -32.80 0.50
N SER A 198 3.80 -32.31 -0.72
CA SER A 198 3.50 -33.20 -1.84
C SER A 198 4.73 -33.89 -2.43
N ASP A 199 5.86 -33.22 -2.45
CA ASP A 199 7.09 -33.77 -3.08
C ASP A 199 7.77 -34.83 -2.19
N GLU A 200 7.62 -34.78 -0.87
CA GLU A 200 8.13 -35.83 0.03
C GLU A 200 7.23 -37.07 0.08
N GLU A 201 5.92 -36.92 -0.11
CA GLU A 201 5.00 -38.05 -0.18
C GLU A 201 5.10 -38.78 -1.52
N GLU A 202 5.28 -38.06 -2.66
CA GLU A 202 5.51 -38.69 -3.96
C GLU A 202 6.84 -39.46 -4.00
N MET A 203 7.91 -38.94 -3.39
CA MET A 203 9.19 -39.65 -3.31
C MET A 203 9.13 -40.90 -2.41
N ARG A 204 8.25 -40.95 -1.41
CA ARG A 204 8.07 -42.16 -0.57
C ARG A 204 7.22 -43.24 -1.22
N GLN A 205 6.38 -42.89 -2.21
CA GLN A 205 5.58 -43.87 -2.95
C GLN A 205 6.32 -44.45 -4.18
N ALA A 206 7.45 -43.85 -4.58
CA ALA A 206 8.28 -44.29 -5.70
C ALA A 206 9.51 -45.16 -5.29
N ALA A 207 9.70 -45.46 -4.02
CA ALA A 207 10.76 -46.30 -3.46
C ALA A 207 10.20 -47.62 -2.92
#